data_cbd21ce224d2fdbdea87775741b4a559
#
_entry.id   cbd21ce224d2fdbdea87775741b4a559
#
_cell.length_a   1.000
_cell.length_b   1.000
_cell.length_c   1.000
_cell.angle_alpha   90.00
_cell.angle_beta   90.00
_cell.angle_gamma   90.00
#
_symmetry.space_group_name_H-M   'P 1'
#
loop_
_entity.id
_entity.type
_entity.pdbx_description
1 polymer ?
#
loop_
_entity_poly.entity_id
_entity_poly.type
_entity_poly.pdbx_seq_one_letter_code
_entity_poly.pdbx_strand_id
1 'polypeptide(L)'
;MPESEETPWWSPEVLAEKERLVRSGIDDASSDIRNDYAAYKFLSAGADPIASGLYLHNEFDWTRIGTVCADYRRIVQSVTSKQPERIADLGAGAGFTTEGLRRAWPGATVVGFELSEDAVTYARRQWSECRFESGAIRHDAALAGGPFDLILCQEFYPFTRTGRADDHRQWIDFLRVNLAPGGVALITVTSSNTESINATYATLRRESELGRIRLAAPRLARKLPFVLSRVAGSALAVVRPAWSRSIYVVTGG
;
A
#
# COMPACT_ATOMS: atom_id res chain seq x y z
N MET A 1 7.67 -34.04 -0.54
CA MET A 1 6.33 -33.62 -0.99
C MET A 1 6.55 -32.53 -2.02
N PRO A 2 6.07 -32.61 -3.26
CA PRO A 2 6.16 -31.48 -4.15
C PRO A 2 5.34 -30.36 -3.51
N GLU A 3 5.96 -29.17 -3.34
CA GLU A 3 5.23 -27.96 -3.01
C GLU A 3 4.13 -27.80 -4.07
N SER A 4 2.88 -27.74 -3.63
CA SER A 4 1.78 -27.39 -4.53
C SER A 4 2.14 -26.03 -5.11
N GLU A 5 2.20 -25.94 -6.45
CA GLU A 5 2.29 -24.66 -7.15
C GLU A 5 1.01 -23.88 -6.83
N GLU A 6 1.01 -23.19 -5.70
CA GLU A 6 -0.06 -22.25 -5.38
C GLU A 6 -0.05 -21.16 -6.43
N THR A 7 -1.14 -21.03 -7.14
CA THR A 7 -1.34 -19.98 -8.13
C THR A 7 -1.16 -18.61 -7.45
N PRO A 8 -0.27 -17.75 -7.94
CA PRO A 8 -0.03 -16.46 -7.29
C PRO A 8 -1.30 -15.62 -7.19
N TRP A 9 -1.46 -14.91 -6.08
CA TRP A 9 -2.60 -14.04 -5.80
C TRP A 9 -2.90 -12.97 -6.87
N TRP A 10 -1.93 -12.67 -7.71
CA TRP A 10 -2.02 -11.72 -8.83
C TRP A 10 -1.98 -12.40 -10.18
N SER A 11 -2.12 -13.71 -10.25
CA SER A 11 -2.30 -14.34 -11.56
C SER A 11 -3.57 -13.80 -12.23
N PRO A 12 -3.62 -13.76 -13.57
CA PRO A 12 -4.81 -13.31 -14.28
C PRO A 12 -6.07 -14.03 -13.86
N GLU A 13 -5.97 -15.32 -13.55
CA GLU A 13 -7.09 -16.18 -13.12
C GLU A 13 -7.58 -15.76 -11.73
N VAL A 14 -6.67 -15.56 -10.78
CA VAL A 14 -7.01 -15.11 -9.41
C VAL A 14 -7.60 -13.70 -9.42
N LEU A 15 -7.05 -12.80 -10.22
CA LEU A 15 -7.59 -11.45 -10.36
C LEU A 15 -8.98 -11.46 -10.99
N ALA A 16 -9.18 -12.23 -12.06
CA ALA A 16 -10.50 -12.37 -12.71
C ALA A 16 -11.54 -12.97 -11.75
N GLU A 17 -11.15 -13.95 -10.92
CA GLU A 17 -12.04 -14.53 -9.93
C GLU A 17 -12.38 -13.50 -8.83
N LYS A 18 -11.42 -12.72 -8.36
CA LYS A 18 -11.68 -11.61 -7.42
C LYS A 18 -12.63 -10.58 -7.99
N GLU A 19 -12.42 -10.14 -9.23
CA GLU A 19 -13.34 -9.22 -9.90
C GLU A 19 -14.74 -9.81 -9.99
N ARG A 20 -14.85 -11.07 -10.38
CA ARG A 20 -16.13 -11.78 -10.47
C ARG A 20 -16.85 -11.80 -9.11
N LEU A 21 -16.14 -12.17 -8.05
CA LEU A 21 -16.68 -12.23 -6.69
C LEU A 21 -17.12 -10.85 -6.19
N VAL A 22 -16.33 -9.82 -6.43
CA VAL A 22 -16.69 -8.44 -6.08
C VAL A 22 -17.97 -8.01 -6.79
N ARG A 23 -18.11 -8.33 -8.09
CA ARG A 23 -19.31 -8.00 -8.88
C ARG A 23 -20.54 -8.81 -8.47
N SER A 24 -20.37 -10.08 -8.11
CA SER A 24 -21.50 -10.99 -7.80
C SER A 24 -22.10 -10.83 -6.41
N GLY A 25 -21.48 -10.06 -5.52
CA GLY A 25 -22.00 -9.83 -4.17
C GLY A 25 -21.36 -10.67 -3.07
N ILE A 26 -20.44 -11.56 -3.40
CA ILE A 26 -19.45 -12.15 -2.49
C ILE A 26 -19.96 -13.15 -1.43
N ASP A 27 -21.15 -13.69 -1.54
CA ASP A 27 -21.64 -14.59 -0.49
C ASP A 27 -20.82 -15.89 -0.38
N ASP A 28 -20.17 -16.30 -1.48
CA ASP A 28 -19.38 -17.55 -1.56
C ASP A 28 -17.86 -17.32 -1.53
N ALA A 29 -17.40 -16.09 -1.34
CA ALA A 29 -15.97 -15.79 -1.31
C ALA A 29 -15.29 -16.26 -0.04
N SER A 30 -13.97 -16.48 -0.10
CA SER A 30 -13.16 -16.67 1.09
C SER A 30 -13.38 -15.53 2.09
N SER A 31 -13.20 -15.80 3.38
CA SER A 31 -13.40 -14.81 4.44
C SER A 31 -12.56 -13.55 4.22
N ASP A 32 -11.37 -13.70 3.65
CA ASP A 32 -10.47 -12.58 3.37
C ASP A 32 -11.05 -11.63 2.32
N ILE A 33 -11.53 -12.17 1.18
CA ILE A 33 -12.15 -11.37 0.13
C ILE A 33 -13.45 -10.73 0.63
N ARG A 34 -14.25 -11.46 1.40
CA ARG A 34 -15.50 -10.95 1.97
C ARG A 34 -15.26 -9.76 2.88
N ASN A 35 -14.29 -9.87 3.78
CA ASN A 35 -13.97 -8.82 4.73
C ASN A 35 -13.39 -7.58 4.05
N ASP A 36 -12.57 -7.78 3.01
CA ASP A 36 -11.90 -6.68 2.33
C ASP A 36 -12.85 -5.86 1.44
N TYR A 37 -13.83 -6.51 0.78
CA TYR A 37 -14.62 -5.84 -0.26
C TYR A 37 -16.10 -5.65 0.09
N ALA A 38 -16.69 -6.45 0.98
CA ALA A 38 -18.10 -6.30 1.33
C ALA A 38 -18.41 -4.91 1.90
N ALA A 39 -17.49 -4.34 2.68
CA ALA A 39 -17.63 -3.01 3.25
C ALA A 39 -17.76 -1.91 2.20
N TYR A 40 -17.07 -2.02 1.05
CA TYR A 40 -17.09 -1.00 0.02
C TYR A 40 -18.47 -0.81 -0.62
N LYS A 41 -19.29 -1.86 -0.71
CA LYS A 41 -20.67 -1.76 -1.21
C LYS A 41 -21.53 -0.83 -0.34
N PHE A 42 -21.38 -0.93 0.97
CA PHE A 42 -22.12 -0.06 1.89
C PHE A 42 -21.63 1.39 1.78
N LEU A 43 -20.33 1.60 1.61
CA LEU A 43 -19.76 2.93 1.39
C LEU A 43 -20.23 3.54 0.08
N SER A 44 -20.26 2.80 -1.01
CA SER A 44 -20.73 3.28 -2.30
C SER A 44 -22.22 3.62 -2.27
N ALA A 45 -23.02 2.89 -1.47
CA ALA A 45 -24.43 3.19 -1.23
C ALA A 45 -24.67 4.39 -0.30
N GLY A 46 -23.61 5.03 0.21
CA GLY A 46 -23.72 6.23 1.03
C GLY A 46 -23.75 6.00 2.55
N ALA A 47 -23.43 4.78 3.00
CA ALA A 47 -23.30 4.51 4.42
C ALA A 47 -22.15 5.31 5.06
N ASP A 48 -22.35 5.77 6.30
CA ASP A 48 -21.26 6.33 7.10
C ASP A 48 -20.33 5.19 7.57
N PRO A 49 -19.05 5.20 7.18
CA PRO A 49 -18.13 4.14 7.52
C PRO A 49 -17.88 4.01 9.04
N ILE A 50 -17.96 5.11 9.77
CA ILE A 50 -17.75 5.14 11.22
C ILE A 50 -19.00 4.64 11.94
N ALA A 51 -20.16 5.18 11.59
CA ALA A 51 -21.43 4.82 12.20
C ALA A 51 -21.84 3.37 11.89
N SER A 52 -21.48 2.85 10.71
CA SER A 52 -21.78 1.47 10.32
C SER A 52 -20.85 0.44 10.95
N GLY A 53 -19.75 0.85 11.56
CA GLY A 53 -18.74 -0.07 12.11
C GLY A 53 -18.02 -0.92 11.05
N LEU A 54 -18.13 -0.57 9.77
CA LEU A 54 -17.59 -1.33 8.64
C LEU A 54 -16.06 -1.30 8.58
N TYR A 55 -15.46 -0.30 9.22
CA TYR A 55 -14.01 -0.16 9.31
C TYR A 55 -13.59 0.02 10.76
N LEU A 56 -12.41 -0.48 11.08
CA LEU A 56 -11.77 -0.14 12.34
C LEU A 56 -11.53 1.37 12.38
N HIS A 57 -11.90 2.03 13.47
CA HIS A 57 -11.74 3.49 13.69
C HIS A 57 -10.36 4.04 13.28
N ASN A 58 -9.34 3.19 13.24
CA ASN A 58 -7.98 3.56 12.89
C ASN A 58 -7.78 3.91 11.40
N GLU A 59 -8.63 3.45 10.50
CA GLU A 59 -8.49 3.69 9.05
C GLU A 59 -9.00 5.07 8.66
N PHE A 60 -9.92 5.63 9.45
CA PHE A 60 -10.50 6.97 9.25
C PHE A 60 -9.93 8.02 10.21
N ASP A 61 -8.94 7.67 11.01
CA ASP A 61 -8.25 8.63 11.88
C ASP A 61 -7.30 9.52 11.07
N TRP A 62 -7.76 10.71 10.73
CA TRP A 62 -6.98 11.71 10.01
C TRP A 62 -5.68 12.10 10.72
N THR A 63 -5.62 12.02 12.04
CA THR A 63 -4.39 12.25 12.80
C THR A 63 -3.36 11.17 12.49
N ARG A 64 -3.82 9.91 12.40
CA ARG A 64 -2.98 8.77 12.03
C ARG A 64 -2.54 8.85 10.57
N ILE A 65 -3.48 9.08 9.64
CA ILE A 65 -3.21 9.22 8.22
C ILE A 65 -2.21 10.34 7.98
N GLY A 66 -2.45 11.51 8.55
CA GLY A 66 -1.54 12.66 8.46
C GLY A 66 -0.14 12.36 8.98
N THR A 67 -0.02 11.64 10.10
CA THR A 67 1.27 11.21 10.66
C THR A 67 1.99 10.25 9.69
N VAL A 68 1.26 9.27 9.16
CA VAL A 68 1.81 8.27 8.23
C VAL A 68 2.29 8.94 6.94
N CYS A 69 1.47 9.80 6.34
CA CYS A 69 1.83 10.52 5.11
C CYS A 69 2.98 11.54 5.33
N ALA A 70 3.03 12.18 6.49
CA ALA A 70 4.16 13.03 6.87
C ALA A 70 5.46 12.22 6.99
N ASP A 71 5.40 11.00 7.52
CA ASP A 71 6.56 10.12 7.57
C ASP A 71 6.98 9.66 6.17
N TYR A 72 6.04 9.32 5.27
CA TYR A 72 6.36 9.02 3.88
C TYR A 72 7.07 10.20 3.20
N ARG A 73 6.57 11.42 3.41
CA ARG A 73 7.23 12.62 2.88
C ARG A 73 8.68 12.75 3.37
N ARG A 74 8.92 12.56 4.66
CA ARG A 74 10.27 12.62 5.23
C ARG A 74 11.19 11.52 4.72
N ILE A 75 10.64 10.31 4.48
CA ILE A 75 11.38 9.21 3.88
C ILE A 75 11.78 9.57 2.45
N VAL A 76 10.83 10.00 1.63
CA VAL A 76 11.11 10.42 0.25
C VAL A 76 12.19 11.50 0.23
N GLN A 77 12.07 12.54 1.05
CA GLN A 77 13.07 13.61 1.17
C GLN A 77 14.45 13.12 1.66
N SER A 78 14.51 11.99 2.35
CA SER A 78 15.79 11.39 2.78
C SER A 78 16.43 10.50 1.73
N VAL A 79 15.69 10.10 0.69
CA VAL A 79 16.14 9.20 -0.38
C VAL A 79 16.40 9.94 -1.68
N THR A 80 15.60 10.98 -1.98
CA THR A 80 15.72 11.78 -3.19
C THR A 80 15.54 13.26 -2.89
N SER A 81 16.24 14.11 -3.64
CA SER A 81 16.04 15.58 -3.60
C SER A 81 14.82 16.02 -4.42
N LYS A 82 14.27 15.14 -5.27
CA LYS A 82 13.15 15.44 -6.14
C LYS A 82 11.85 15.51 -5.32
N GLN A 83 11.07 16.56 -5.56
CA GLN A 83 9.70 16.64 -5.03
C GLN A 83 8.77 15.86 -5.98
N PRO A 84 7.95 14.92 -5.46
CA PRO A 84 7.00 14.21 -6.28
C PRO A 84 5.94 15.15 -6.90
N GLU A 85 5.79 15.09 -8.21
CA GLU A 85 4.73 15.77 -8.97
C GLU A 85 3.63 14.79 -9.38
N ARG A 86 3.97 13.51 -9.52
CA ARG A 86 3.03 12.43 -9.84
C ARG A 86 3.19 11.30 -8.84
N ILE A 87 2.09 10.95 -8.18
CA ILE A 87 2.05 9.95 -7.11
C ILE A 87 1.01 8.89 -7.45
N ALA A 88 1.40 7.61 -7.34
CA ALA A 88 0.49 6.47 -7.42
C ALA A 88 0.30 5.85 -6.04
N ASP A 89 -0.95 5.50 -5.70
CA ASP A 89 -1.32 4.75 -4.50
C ASP A 89 -1.94 3.41 -4.95
N LEU A 90 -1.19 2.31 -4.78
CA LEU A 90 -1.61 0.98 -5.24
C LEU A 90 -2.37 0.23 -4.15
N GLY A 91 -3.60 -0.16 -4.45
CA GLY A 91 -4.55 -0.69 -3.48
C GLY A 91 -5.15 0.43 -2.63
N ALA A 92 -5.62 1.48 -3.30
CA ALA A 92 -6.07 2.72 -2.67
C ALA A 92 -7.29 2.56 -1.74
N GLY A 93 -8.04 1.46 -1.88
CA GLY A 93 -9.26 1.24 -1.12
C GLY A 93 -10.25 2.39 -1.27
N ALA A 94 -10.78 2.88 -0.15
CA ALA A 94 -11.69 4.03 -0.11
C ALA A 94 -10.99 5.41 -0.28
N GLY A 95 -9.69 5.44 -0.60
CA GLY A 95 -8.95 6.64 -0.98
C GLY A 95 -8.45 7.53 0.17
N PHE A 96 -8.55 7.10 1.41
CA PHE A 96 -8.10 7.91 2.57
C PHE A 96 -6.60 8.19 2.54
N THR A 97 -5.79 7.18 2.23
CA THR A 97 -4.34 7.33 2.09
C THR A 97 -4.01 8.18 0.86
N THR A 98 -4.71 7.97 -0.25
CA THR A 98 -4.58 8.77 -1.47
C THR A 98 -4.78 10.26 -1.20
N GLU A 99 -5.85 10.62 -0.49
CA GLU A 99 -6.09 12.01 -0.05
C GLU A 99 -5.02 12.49 0.96
N GLY A 100 -4.57 11.61 1.84
CA GLY A 100 -3.46 11.91 2.76
C GLY A 100 -2.17 12.25 2.02
N LEU A 101 -1.86 11.53 0.94
CA LEU A 101 -0.71 11.82 0.06
C LEU A 101 -0.89 13.17 -0.63
N ARG A 102 -2.06 13.47 -1.17
CA ARG A 102 -2.35 14.78 -1.78
C ARG A 102 -2.12 15.93 -0.79
N ARG A 103 -2.58 15.78 0.45
CA ARG A 103 -2.33 16.78 1.50
C ARG A 103 -0.85 16.91 1.87
N ALA A 104 -0.11 15.81 1.85
CA ALA A 104 1.32 15.83 2.11
C ALA A 104 2.12 16.49 0.97
N TRP A 105 1.63 16.41 -0.28
CA TRP A 105 2.21 17.02 -1.48
C TRP A 105 1.15 17.79 -2.26
N PRO A 106 0.80 19.03 -1.82
CA PRO A 106 -0.33 19.78 -2.38
C PRO A 106 -0.22 20.11 -3.86
N GLY A 107 1.01 20.11 -4.42
CA GLY A 107 1.27 20.35 -5.84
C GLY A 107 1.27 19.12 -6.72
N ALA A 108 1.13 17.91 -6.12
CA ALA A 108 1.21 16.67 -6.87
C ALA A 108 -0.15 16.23 -7.42
N THR A 109 -0.14 15.61 -8.60
CA THR A 109 -1.26 14.81 -9.09
C THR A 109 -1.18 13.43 -8.42
N VAL A 110 -2.21 13.04 -7.69
CA VAL A 110 -2.28 11.75 -7.01
C VAL A 110 -3.33 10.87 -7.66
N VAL A 111 -2.95 9.63 -7.99
CA VAL A 111 -3.81 8.63 -8.62
C VAL A 111 -3.88 7.41 -7.72
N GLY A 112 -5.06 7.07 -7.24
CA GLY A 112 -5.33 5.82 -6.53
C GLY A 112 -5.75 4.73 -7.52
N PHE A 113 -5.15 3.55 -7.40
CA PHE A 113 -5.51 2.36 -8.18
C PHE A 113 -6.16 1.34 -7.26
N GLU A 114 -7.35 0.90 -7.58
CA GLU A 114 -8.12 -0.02 -6.74
C GLU A 114 -8.93 -1.00 -7.60
N LEU A 115 -8.99 -2.26 -7.17
CA LEU A 115 -9.73 -3.30 -7.87
C LEU A 115 -11.25 -3.12 -7.74
N SER A 116 -11.72 -2.68 -6.57
CA SER A 116 -13.13 -2.55 -6.26
C SER A 116 -13.75 -1.29 -6.89
N GLU A 117 -14.70 -1.46 -7.81
CA GLU A 117 -15.47 -0.34 -8.37
C GLU A 117 -16.28 0.41 -7.30
N ASP A 118 -16.77 -0.29 -6.27
CA ASP A 118 -17.50 0.32 -5.16
C ASP A 118 -16.61 1.25 -4.36
N ALA A 119 -15.37 0.80 -4.06
CA ALA A 119 -14.38 1.63 -3.38
C ALA A 119 -14.01 2.86 -4.21
N VAL A 120 -13.77 2.68 -5.51
CA VAL A 120 -13.45 3.78 -6.44
C VAL A 120 -14.63 4.75 -6.57
N THR A 121 -15.85 4.26 -6.63
CA THR A 121 -17.06 5.11 -6.67
C THR A 121 -17.17 5.97 -5.42
N TYR A 122 -16.96 5.38 -4.25
CA TYR A 122 -16.91 6.13 -3.00
C TYR A 122 -15.77 7.15 -3.01
N ALA A 123 -14.55 6.74 -3.35
CA ALA A 123 -13.36 7.59 -3.34
C ALA A 123 -13.51 8.80 -4.28
N ARG A 124 -14.00 8.60 -5.49
CA ARG A 124 -14.26 9.69 -6.46
C ARG A 124 -15.26 10.71 -5.95
N ARG A 125 -16.27 10.25 -5.21
CA ARG A 125 -17.28 11.13 -4.60
C ARG A 125 -16.71 11.94 -3.43
N GLN A 126 -15.82 11.33 -2.63
CA GLN A 126 -15.26 11.96 -1.43
C GLN A 126 -14.05 12.85 -1.70
N TRP A 127 -13.20 12.45 -2.66
CA TRP A 127 -11.88 13.04 -2.87
C TRP A 127 -11.73 13.56 -4.29
N SER A 128 -12.51 14.60 -4.64
CA SER A 128 -12.61 15.14 -6.00
C SER A 128 -11.30 15.70 -6.55
N GLU A 129 -10.33 16.02 -5.70
CA GLU A 129 -9.00 16.50 -6.10
C GLU A 129 -8.00 15.38 -6.38
N CYS A 130 -8.36 14.12 -6.09
CA CYS A 130 -7.61 12.93 -6.46
C CYS A 130 -8.21 12.25 -7.68
N ARG A 131 -7.39 11.51 -8.43
CA ARG A 131 -7.86 10.63 -9.48
C ARG A 131 -7.92 9.19 -8.96
N PHE A 132 -8.88 8.41 -9.47
CA PHE A 132 -9.01 7.00 -9.11
C PHE A 132 -9.28 6.17 -10.36
N GLU A 133 -8.51 5.10 -10.51
CA GLU A 133 -8.63 4.12 -11.58
C GLU A 133 -9.09 2.79 -10.99
N SER A 134 -10.14 2.22 -11.58
CA SER A 134 -10.66 0.90 -11.18
C SER A 134 -10.11 -0.20 -12.07
N GLY A 135 -9.83 -1.35 -11.48
CA GLY A 135 -9.41 -2.54 -12.18
C GLY A 135 -8.17 -3.20 -11.61
N ALA A 136 -7.89 -4.41 -12.11
CA ALA A 136 -6.74 -5.18 -11.66
C ALA A 136 -5.42 -4.55 -12.12
N ILE A 137 -4.53 -4.32 -11.16
CA ILE A 137 -3.15 -3.94 -11.46
C ILE A 137 -2.40 -5.20 -11.92
N ARG A 138 -1.77 -5.12 -13.07
CA ARG A 138 -1.01 -6.21 -13.66
C ARG A 138 0.47 -5.86 -13.68
N HIS A 139 1.31 -6.78 -13.23
CA HIS A 139 2.77 -6.57 -13.17
C HIS A 139 3.44 -6.51 -14.56
N ASP A 140 2.76 -6.97 -15.61
CA ASP A 140 3.20 -6.98 -17.01
C ASP A 140 2.69 -5.78 -17.83
N ALA A 141 2.06 -4.81 -17.20
CA ALA A 141 1.49 -3.63 -17.84
C ALA A 141 1.91 -2.33 -17.15
N ALA A 142 2.06 -1.27 -17.93
CA ALA A 142 2.33 0.05 -17.38
C ALA A 142 1.10 0.62 -16.67
N LEU A 143 1.31 1.34 -15.58
CA LEU A 143 0.26 2.08 -14.89
C LEU A 143 -0.19 3.29 -15.72
N ALA A 144 -1.50 3.48 -15.81
CA ALA A 144 -2.07 4.66 -16.46
C ALA A 144 -1.61 5.96 -15.78
N GLY A 145 -1.16 6.93 -16.58
CA GLY A 145 -0.69 8.23 -16.07
C GLY A 145 0.75 8.26 -15.56
N GLY A 146 1.48 7.14 -15.68
CA GLY A 146 2.91 7.08 -15.34
C GLY A 146 3.83 7.73 -16.38
N PRO A 147 5.17 7.75 -16.16
CA PRO A 147 5.83 7.28 -14.93
C PRO A 147 5.58 8.17 -13.72
N PHE A 148 5.75 7.61 -12.49
CA PHE A 148 5.47 8.28 -11.23
C PHE A 148 6.75 8.62 -10.46
N ASP A 149 6.74 9.75 -9.74
CA ASP A 149 7.85 10.14 -8.87
C ASP A 149 7.80 9.42 -7.51
N LEU A 150 6.58 9.06 -7.08
CA LEU A 150 6.33 8.26 -5.89
C LEU A 150 5.27 7.21 -6.20
N ILE A 151 5.57 5.96 -5.83
CA ILE A 151 4.57 4.87 -5.80
C ILE A 151 4.45 4.40 -4.36
N LEU A 152 3.23 4.37 -3.82
CA LEU A 152 2.95 3.79 -2.52
C LEU A 152 2.26 2.44 -2.69
N CYS A 153 2.76 1.43 -1.95
CA CYS A 153 2.18 0.10 -1.80
C CYS A 153 1.91 -0.12 -0.31
N GLN A 154 0.79 0.43 0.20
CA GLN A 154 0.40 0.21 1.58
C GLN A 154 -0.51 -1.01 1.67
N GLU A 155 -0.05 -2.07 2.32
CA GLU A 155 -0.78 -3.35 2.42
C GLU A 155 -1.19 -3.92 1.05
N PHE A 156 -0.44 -3.61 0.02
CA PHE A 156 -0.71 -4.09 -1.33
C PHE A 156 -0.48 -5.60 -1.41
N TYR A 157 -1.48 -6.35 -1.85
CA TYR A 157 -1.56 -7.80 -1.76
C TYR A 157 -0.34 -8.57 -2.27
N PRO A 158 0.25 -8.24 -3.42
CA PRO A 158 1.46 -8.93 -3.88
C PRO A 158 2.60 -8.97 -2.87
N PHE A 159 2.69 -7.98 -2.01
CA PHE A 159 3.72 -7.89 -0.99
C PHE A 159 3.30 -8.42 0.38
N THR A 160 2.01 -8.69 0.59
CA THR A 160 1.48 -9.06 1.92
C THR A 160 0.91 -10.47 1.98
N ARG A 161 0.73 -11.15 0.84
CA ARG A 161 0.06 -12.45 0.76
C ARG A 161 0.93 -13.59 0.25
N THR A 162 2.17 -13.33 -0.12
CA THR A 162 3.12 -14.37 -0.54
C THR A 162 4.46 -14.20 0.14
N GLY A 163 5.12 -15.32 0.45
CA GLY A 163 6.49 -15.38 0.92
C GLY A 163 7.49 -15.78 -0.17
N ARG A 164 7.08 -15.82 -1.44
CA ARG A 164 7.96 -16.22 -2.56
C ARG A 164 8.77 -15.03 -3.06
N ALA A 165 10.11 -15.16 -3.02
CA ALA A 165 11.00 -14.07 -3.41
C ALA A 165 10.87 -13.69 -4.89
N ASP A 166 10.66 -14.67 -5.78
CA ASP A 166 10.53 -14.43 -7.21
C ASP A 166 9.28 -13.61 -7.55
N ASP A 167 8.18 -13.86 -6.85
CA ASP A 167 6.96 -13.09 -6.98
C ASP A 167 7.20 -11.63 -6.58
N HIS A 168 7.86 -11.42 -5.44
CA HIS A 168 8.20 -10.07 -5.00
C HIS A 168 9.15 -9.36 -5.98
N ARG A 169 10.10 -10.08 -6.62
CA ARG A 169 10.99 -9.49 -7.63
C ARG A 169 10.22 -8.99 -8.85
N GLN A 170 9.28 -9.78 -9.37
CA GLN A 170 8.43 -9.35 -10.49
C GLN A 170 7.69 -8.04 -10.17
N TRP A 171 7.16 -7.92 -8.96
CA TRP A 171 6.49 -6.69 -8.53
C TRP A 171 7.45 -5.53 -8.25
N ILE A 172 8.66 -5.80 -7.78
CA ILE A 172 9.72 -4.78 -7.63
C ILE A 172 10.13 -4.26 -9.02
N ASP A 173 10.28 -5.14 -10.00
CA ASP A 173 10.60 -4.74 -11.37
C ASP A 173 9.45 -3.94 -12.00
N PHE A 174 8.21 -4.35 -11.77
CA PHE A 174 7.04 -3.55 -12.13
C PHE A 174 7.09 -2.13 -11.51
N LEU A 175 7.43 -2.01 -10.23
CA LEU A 175 7.57 -0.69 -9.60
C LEU A 175 8.67 0.13 -10.30
N ARG A 176 9.84 -0.47 -10.58
CA ARG A 176 10.95 0.22 -11.26
C ARG A 176 10.58 0.73 -12.64
N VAL A 177 9.87 -0.07 -13.42
CA VAL A 177 9.41 0.32 -14.77
C VAL A 177 8.42 1.49 -14.72
N ASN A 178 7.61 1.57 -13.67
CA ASN A 178 6.61 2.62 -13.50
C ASN A 178 7.13 3.86 -12.75
N LEU A 179 8.37 3.82 -12.24
CA LEU A 179 9.01 4.97 -11.60
C LEU A 179 9.65 5.89 -12.65
N ALA A 180 9.49 7.20 -12.45
CA ALA A 180 10.28 8.20 -13.15
C ALA A 180 11.76 8.13 -12.71
N PRO A 181 12.71 8.62 -13.52
CA PRO A 181 14.10 8.73 -13.11
C PRO A 181 14.25 9.48 -11.78
N GLY A 182 14.94 8.86 -10.81
CA GLY A 182 15.05 9.36 -9.44
C GLY A 182 13.77 9.26 -8.59
N GLY A 183 12.75 8.58 -9.10
CA GLY A 183 11.52 8.28 -8.36
C GLY A 183 11.74 7.20 -7.29
N VAL A 184 10.77 7.08 -6.37
CA VAL A 184 10.83 6.20 -5.21
C VAL A 184 9.53 5.42 -5.07
N ALA A 185 9.61 4.12 -4.80
CA ALA A 185 8.46 3.36 -4.33
C ALA A 185 8.63 2.99 -2.86
N LEU A 186 7.53 3.09 -2.11
CA LEU A 186 7.44 2.74 -0.70
C LEU A 186 6.51 1.55 -0.52
N ILE A 187 7.01 0.48 0.10
CA ILE A 187 6.23 -0.73 0.41
C ILE A 187 6.09 -0.80 1.93
N THR A 188 4.84 -0.89 2.41
CA THR A 188 4.54 -1.08 3.84
C THR A 188 3.73 -2.34 4.05
N VAL A 189 4.13 -3.12 5.06
CA VAL A 189 3.49 -4.38 5.44
C VAL A 189 3.27 -4.34 6.95
N THR A 190 2.04 -4.22 7.38
CA THR A 190 1.68 -4.14 8.81
C THR A 190 0.79 -5.30 9.26
N SER A 191 -0.05 -5.82 8.37
CA SER A 191 -1.07 -6.82 8.70
C SER A 191 -0.63 -8.27 8.50
N SER A 192 0.42 -8.54 7.74
CA SER A 192 0.80 -9.90 7.31
C SER A 192 2.23 -10.25 7.69
N ASN A 193 2.57 -10.16 8.97
CA ASN A 193 3.89 -10.57 9.48
C ASN A 193 4.00 -12.10 9.59
N THR A 194 3.87 -12.82 8.49
CA THR A 194 4.22 -14.23 8.48
C THR A 194 5.75 -14.38 8.42
N GLU A 195 6.25 -15.46 8.98
CA GLU A 195 7.69 -15.74 8.99
C GLU A 195 8.28 -15.80 7.57
N SER A 196 7.55 -16.40 6.63
CA SER A 196 7.93 -16.51 5.22
C SER A 196 8.08 -15.14 4.55
N ILE A 197 7.15 -14.21 4.77
CA ILE A 197 7.21 -12.84 4.23
C ILE A 197 8.42 -12.10 4.80
N ASN A 198 8.67 -12.21 6.10
CA ASN A 198 9.81 -11.58 6.74
C ASN A 198 11.16 -12.14 6.20
N ALA A 199 11.23 -13.45 5.96
CA ALA A 199 12.40 -14.10 5.38
C ALA A 199 12.66 -13.61 3.94
N THR A 200 11.59 -13.47 3.13
CA THR A 200 11.66 -12.92 1.78
C THR A 200 12.21 -11.50 1.78
N TYR A 201 11.67 -10.61 2.59
CA TYR A 201 12.19 -9.25 2.70
C TYR A 201 13.64 -9.20 3.20
N ALA A 202 14.04 -10.09 4.11
CA ALA A 202 15.42 -10.20 4.55
C ALA A 202 16.36 -10.62 3.40
N THR A 203 15.91 -11.52 2.53
CA THR A 203 16.65 -11.98 1.36
C THR A 203 16.81 -10.85 0.34
N LEU A 204 15.73 -10.23 -0.11
CA LEU A 204 15.74 -9.13 -1.09
C LEU A 204 16.61 -7.96 -0.62
N ARG A 205 16.66 -7.70 0.68
CA ARG A 205 17.55 -6.67 1.23
C ARG A 205 19.02 -7.05 1.19
N ARG A 206 19.37 -8.31 1.43
CA ARG A 206 20.76 -8.79 1.31
C ARG A 206 21.23 -8.71 -0.14
N GLU A 207 20.33 -8.89 -1.08
CA GLU A 207 20.59 -8.80 -2.52
C GLU A 207 20.53 -7.37 -3.07
N SER A 208 20.42 -6.38 -2.17
CA SER A 208 20.32 -4.95 -2.51
C SER A 208 19.12 -4.55 -3.38
N GLU A 209 18.12 -5.40 -3.46
CA GLU A 209 16.87 -5.13 -4.20
C GLU A 209 15.98 -4.09 -3.50
N LEU A 210 16.10 -4.01 -2.18
CA LEU A 210 15.31 -3.13 -1.32
C LEU A 210 16.16 -2.40 -0.28
N GLY A 211 15.90 -1.11 -0.11
CA GLY A 211 16.23 -0.39 1.12
C GLY A 211 15.21 -0.67 2.23
N ARG A 212 15.56 -0.38 3.50
CA ARG A 212 14.62 -0.42 4.62
C ARG A 212 14.83 0.72 5.58
N ILE A 213 13.72 1.40 5.92
CA ILE A 213 13.66 2.40 6.97
C ILE A 213 12.73 1.88 8.08
N ARG A 214 13.18 1.92 9.31
CA ARG A 214 12.37 1.58 10.48
C ARG A 214 11.93 2.86 11.19
N LEU A 215 10.66 2.92 11.55
CA LEU A 215 10.06 4.01 12.32
C LEU A 215 9.32 3.44 13.53
N ALA A 216 9.17 4.24 14.56
CA ALA A 216 8.23 3.94 15.64
C ALA A 216 6.79 3.88 15.07
N ALA A 217 5.92 3.11 15.72
CA ALA A 217 4.51 3.06 15.37
C ALA A 217 3.87 4.47 15.38
N PRO A 218 2.85 4.75 14.55
CA PRO A 218 2.31 6.10 14.37
C PRO A 218 1.88 6.81 15.66
N ARG A 219 1.33 6.07 16.62
CA ARG A 219 0.95 6.61 17.95
C ARG A 219 2.14 7.19 18.72
N LEU A 220 3.33 6.63 18.55
CA LEU A 220 4.56 7.10 19.18
C LEU A 220 5.28 8.09 18.27
N ALA A 221 5.34 7.85 16.98
CA ALA A 221 6.02 8.65 15.96
C ALA A 221 5.54 10.11 15.96
N ARG A 222 4.23 10.35 16.13
CA ARG A 222 3.66 11.71 16.19
C ARG A 222 4.23 12.59 17.31
N LYS A 223 4.82 11.97 18.34
CA LYS A 223 5.41 12.66 19.50
C LYS A 223 6.92 12.82 19.39
N LEU A 224 7.52 12.28 18.32
CA LEU A 224 8.97 12.23 18.16
C LEU A 224 9.41 12.97 16.89
N PRO A 225 10.53 13.71 16.92
CA PRO A 225 11.23 14.11 15.71
C PRO A 225 11.55 12.89 14.83
N PHE A 226 11.61 13.06 13.52
CA PHE A 226 11.79 11.95 12.56
C PHE A 226 13.02 11.10 12.85
N VAL A 227 14.15 11.76 13.15
CA VAL A 227 15.41 11.06 13.50
C VAL A 227 15.23 10.18 14.75
N LEU A 228 14.58 10.72 15.79
CA LEU A 228 14.30 9.96 17.01
C LEU A 228 13.29 8.84 16.76
N SER A 229 12.31 9.05 15.88
CA SER A 229 11.39 7.99 15.45
C SER A 229 12.12 6.84 14.75
N ARG A 230 13.15 7.11 13.95
CA ARG A 230 14.00 6.09 13.30
C ARG A 230 14.82 5.29 14.34
N VAL A 231 15.46 5.99 15.26
CA VAL A 231 16.24 5.35 16.33
C VAL A 231 15.34 4.48 17.20
N ALA A 232 14.23 5.04 17.68
CA ALA A 232 13.24 4.32 18.48
C ALA A 232 12.65 3.13 17.70
N GLY A 233 12.30 3.29 16.42
CA GLY A 233 11.78 2.23 15.58
C GLY A 233 12.77 1.07 15.43
N SER A 234 14.05 1.37 15.30
CA SER A 234 15.10 0.34 15.21
C SER A 234 15.28 -0.42 16.52
N ALA A 235 15.28 0.27 17.66
CA ALA A 235 15.35 -0.37 18.98
C ALA A 235 14.09 -1.18 19.30
N LEU A 236 12.91 -0.62 19.05
CA LEU A 236 11.62 -1.28 19.29
C LEU A 236 11.42 -2.51 18.42
N ALA A 237 11.98 -2.53 17.20
CA ALA A 237 11.91 -3.70 16.34
C ALA A 237 12.52 -4.97 16.95
N VAL A 238 13.42 -4.81 17.93
CA VAL A 238 14.05 -5.92 18.65
C VAL A 238 13.24 -6.31 19.89
N VAL A 239 12.82 -5.32 20.69
CA VAL A 239 12.24 -5.58 22.02
C VAL A 239 10.71 -5.58 22.03
N ARG A 240 10.07 -4.84 21.10
CA ARG A 240 8.62 -4.73 20.95
C ARG A 240 8.25 -4.53 19.47
N PRO A 241 8.34 -5.56 18.61
CA PRO A 241 8.13 -5.42 17.16
C PRO A 241 6.82 -4.72 16.77
N ALA A 242 5.72 -4.96 17.49
CA ALA A 242 4.43 -4.31 17.24
C ALA A 242 4.45 -2.77 17.42
N TRP A 243 5.50 -2.21 18.04
CA TRP A 243 5.68 -0.77 18.23
C TRP A 243 6.63 -0.16 17.19
N SER A 244 7.06 -0.96 16.24
CA SER A 244 7.90 -0.57 15.12
C SER A 244 7.18 -0.88 13.81
N ARG A 245 7.46 -0.10 12.77
CA ARG A 245 7.05 -0.41 11.40
C ARG A 245 8.25 -0.34 10.48
N SER A 246 8.29 -1.27 9.54
CA SER A 246 9.29 -1.27 8.46
C SER A 246 8.65 -0.71 7.19
N ILE A 247 9.39 0.19 6.54
CA ILE A 247 9.04 0.70 5.22
C ILE A 247 10.19 0.30 4.30
N TYR A 248 9.86 -0.43 3.25
CA TYR A 248 10.83 -0.84 2.26
C TYR A 248 10.83 0.15 1.11
N VAL A 249 12.01 0.39 0.55
CA VAL A 249 12.24 1.44 -0.44
C VAL A 249 12.83 0.82 -1.69
N VAL A 250 12.19 1.11 -2.83
CA VAL A 250 12.70 0.81 -4.17
C VAL A 250 12.98 2.14 -4.86
N THR A 251 14.14 2.27 -5.49
CA THR A 251 14.49 3.46 -6.27
C THR A 251 14.43 3.14 -7.76
N GLY A 252 13.93 4.09 -8.53
CA GLY A 252 14.08 4.11 -9.98
C GLY A 252 15.55 4.33 -10.35
N GLY A 253 15.99 3.67 -11.40
CA GLY A 253 17.35 3.83 -11.95
C GLY A 253 17.57 5.23 -12.53
#